data_68aab741c1309d267f07fb759f9885fa
#
_entry.id   68aab741c1309d267f07fb759f9885fa
#
_cell.length_a   1.000
_cell.length_b   1.000
_cell.length_c   1.000
_cell.angle_alpha   90.00
_cell.angle_beta   90.00
_cell.angle_gamma   90.00
#
_symmetry.space_group_name_H-M   'P 1'
#
loop_
_entity.id
_entity.type
_entity.pdbx_description
1 polymer ?
#
loop_
_entity_poly.entity_id
_entity_poly.type
_entity_poly.pdbx_seq_one_letter_code
_entity_poly.pdbx_strand_id
1 'polypeptide(L)'
;MFKYFKDQNDDIAAGNAGGTQINLRSLGLGNAYIDTAIQGPYFPEFATKNTVEGPFRAVSGRDRFDIRLNQSDSEYVKQETPLYAFLNQAEVQDALGVASNYTPEASPVTYEFFQSGDGVLGGFREAIGELVDAGVNVLLLNGDADYACNWLGGEAVSLAVNYTGAEDFAATDYQPFVVGGRQYGQVRQYGNFAFLRVYEAGHMVQWNRPEAMLDFFNRTIHGIDVATGLEDVSEDVKCGLRLLMFLKPGKTGYSSLLQTPFSGIT
;
A
#
# COMPACT_ATOMS: atom_id res chain seq x y z
N MET A 1 8.96 6.53 -10.20
CA MET A 1 9.99 5.45 -10.33
C MET A 1 9.42 4.18 -10.97
N PHE A 2 8.39 3.49 -10.43
CA PHE A 2 7.86 2.25 -11.00
C PHE A 2 7.41 2.41 -12.47
N LYS A 3 6.64 3.48 -12.78
CA LYS A 3 6.28 3.82 -14.16
C LYS A 3 7.50 4.03 -15.05
N TYR A 4 8.53 4.71 -14.58
CA TYR A 4 9.78 4.89 -15.35
C TYR A 4 10.40 3.55 -15.74
N PHE A 5 10.48 2.58 -14.81
CA PHE A 5 10.98 1.24 -15.15
C PHE A 5 10.07 0.50 -16.13
N LYS A 6 8.75 0.72 -16.05
CA LYS A 6 7.81 0.16 -17.03
C LYS A 6 8.07 0.74 -18.42
N ASP A 7 8.21 2.06 -18.52
CA ASP A 7 8.51 2.74 -19.79
C ASP A 7 9.86 2.26 -20.38
N GLN A 8 10.89 2.11 -19.55
CA GLN A 8 12.18 1.56 -19.97
C GLN A 8 12.08 0.11 -20.45
N ASN A 9 11.25 -0.71 -19.80
CA ASN A 9 10.98 -2.07 -20.28
C ASN A 9 10.34 -2.06 -21.68
N ASP A 10 9.43 -1.14 -21.94
CA ASP A 10 8.77 -1.02 -23.25
C ASP A 10 9.76 -0.56 -24.32
N ASP A 11 10.64 0.39 -24.02
CA ASP A 11 11.72 0.82 -24.91
C ASP A 11 12.72 -0.30 -25.22
N ILE A 12 13.09 -1.11 -24.22
CA ILE A 12 13.94 -2.29 -24.42
C ILE A 12 13.24 -3.32 -25.31
N ALA A 13 11.95 -3.59 -25.06
CA ALA A 13 11.17 -4.52 -25.85
C ALA A 13 11.02 -4.08 -27.33
N ALA A 14 10.91 -2.77 -27.54
CA ALA A 14 10.83 -2.16 -28.87
C ALA A 14 12.19 -2.03 -29.57
N GLY A 15 13.32 -2.32 -28.88
CA GLY A 15 14.67 -2.15 -29.41
C GLY A 15 15.17 -0.70 -29.44
N ASN A 16 14.47 0.22 -28.77
CA ASN A 16 14.81 1.63 -28.68
C ASN A 16 15.88 1.91 -27.60
N ALA A 17 16.03 1.00 -26.62
CA ALA A 17 17.01 1.09 -25.56
C ALA A 17 17.71 -0.25 -25.32
N GLY A 18 18.95 -0.21 -24.83
CA GLY A 18 19.69 -1.41 -24.38
C GLY A 18 19.43 -1.67 -22.90
N GLY A 19 19.48 -2.95 -22.48
CA GLY A 19 19.35 -3.32 -21.09
C GLY A 19 18.63 -4.65 -20.88
N THR A 20 18.32 -4.95 -19.63
CA THR A 20 17.52 -6.13 -19.24
C THR A 20 16.17 -5.68 -18.72
N GLN A 21 15.10 -6.26 -19.25
CA GLN A 21 13.74 -6.01 -18.78
C GLN A 21 13.58 -6.50 -17.33
N ILE A 22 12.93 -5.68 -16.50
CA ILE A 22 12.57 -6.01 -15.11
C ILE A 22 11.15 -6.59 -15.12
N ASN A 23 10.94 -7.71 -14.44
CA ASN A 23 9.60 -8.30 -14.31
C ASN A 23 8.76 -7.52 -13.29
N LEU A 24 8.12 -6.45 -13.74
CA LEU A 24 7.26 -5.58 -12.93
C LEU A 24 5.82 -6.14 -12.92
N ARG A 25 5.43 -6.80 -11.83
CA ARG A 25 4.12 -7.45 -11.70
C ARG A 25 3.15 -6.71 -10.82
N SER A 26 3.64 -6.15 -9.71
CA SER A 26 2.78 -5.58 -8.69
C SER A 26 3.40 -4.34 -8.07
N LEU A 27 2.56 -3.34 -7.77
CA LEU A 27 2.91 -2.13 -7.03
C LEU A 27 1.99 -2.01 -5.81
N GLY A 28 2.57 -2.09 -4.60
CA GLY A 28 1.87 -1.81 -3.35
C GLY A 28 2.27 -0.43 -2.81
N LEU A 29 1.29 0.39 -2.46
CA LEU A 29 1.47 1.71 -1.87
C LEU A 29 0.77 1.74 -0.51
N GLY A 30 1.57 1.64 0.57
CA GLY A 30 1.06 1.67 1.95
C GLY A 30 1.09 3.07 2.53
N ASN A 31 -0.04 3.55 3.06
CA ASN A 31 -0.19 4.85 3.69
C ASN A 31 0.47 5.98 2.88
N ALA A 32 0.22 5.98 1.57
CA ALA A 32 0.91 6.86 0.66
C ALA A 32 0.25 8.24 0.59
N TYR A 33 1.09 9.27 0.48
CA TYR A 33 0.67 10.63 0.17
C TYR A 33 0.87 10.84 -1.35
N ILE A 34 -0.21 10.75 -2.10
CA ILE A 34 -0.19 10.64 -3.57
C ILE A 34 -0.63 11.95 -4.24
N ASP A 35 -1.73 12.53 -3.74
CA ASP A 35 -2.32 13.76 -4.30
C ASP A 35 -2.81 14.66 -3.17
N THR A 36 -2.04 15.71 -2.90
CA THR A 36 -2.34 16.68 -1.83
C THR A 36 -3.66 17.40 -2.00
N ALA A 37 -4.05 17.67 -3.23
CA ALA A 37 -5.30 18.40 -3.52
C ALA A 37 -6.53 17.54 -3.18
N ILE A 38 -6.41 16.23 -3.36
CA ILE A 38 -7.48 15.26 -3.03
C ILE A 38 -7.42 14.89 -1.55
N GLN A 39 -6.24 14.56 -1.01
CA GLN A 39 -6.10 14.05 0.38
C GLN A 39 -6.25 15.15 1.43
N GLY A 40 -5.80 16.37 1.12
CA GLY A 40 -5.82 17.50 2.06
C GLY A 40 -7.17 17.80 2.72
N PRO A 41 -8.28 17.85 1.98
CA PRO A 41 -9.62 18.06 2.55
C PRO A 41 -10.07 17.04 3.59
N TYR A 42 -9.49 15.84 3.60
CA TYR A 42 -9.88 14.76 4.52
C TYR A 42 -9.21 14.82 5.90
N PHE A 43 -8.20 15.68 6.11
CA PHE A 43 -7.61 15.85 7.44
C PHE A 43 -8.62 16.35 8.49
N PRO A 44 -9.39 17.43 8.25
CA PRO A 44 -10.41 17.86 9.21
C PRO A 44 -11.52 16.83 9.41
N GLU A 45 -11.91 16.13 8.36
CA GLU A 45 -12.94 15.09 8.45
C GLU A 45 -12.47 13.93 9.32
N PHE A 46 -11.29 13.38 9.05
CA PHE A 46 -10.71 12.30 9.85
C PHE A 46 -10.52 12.74 11.31
N ALA A 47 -10.05 13.97 11.54
CA ALA A 47 -9.86 14.49 12.88
C ALA A 47 -11.15 14.52 13.72
N THR A 48 -12.31 14.66 13.07
CA THR A 48 -13.60 14.78 13.76
C THR A 48 -14.48 13.54 13.70
N LYS A 49 -14.30 12.69 12.70
CA LYS A 49 -15.19 11.56 12.39
C LYS A 49 -14.43 10.23 12.22
N ASN A 50 -13.19 10.11 12.74
CA ASN A 50 -12.49 8.84 12.67
C ASN A 50 -13.25 7.74 13.45
N THR A 51 -13.00 6.49 13.08
CA THR A 51 -13.73 5.32 13.61
C THR A 51 -12.98 4.63 14.76
N VAL A 52 -11.85 5.16 15.20
CA VAL A 52 -10.94 4.49 16.14
C VAL A 52 -11.00 5.13 17.52
N GLU A 53 -10.95 6.47 17.57
CA GLU A 53 -10.90 7.26 18.79
C GLU A 53 -11.84 8.48 18.64
N GLY A 54 -12.08 9.19 19.72
CA GLY A 54 -12.76 10.49 19.66
C GLY A 54 -11.99 11.52 18.83
N PRO A 55 -12.47 12.78 18.79
CA PRO A 55 -11.86 13.79 17.94
C PRO A 55 -10.36 13.92 18.16
N PHE A 56 -9.60 13.74 17.08
CA PHE A 56 -8.15 13.94 17.07
C PHE A 56 -7.83 15.43 16.92
N ARG A 57 -6.94 15.93 17.75
CA ARG A 57 -6.38 17.28 17.61
C ARG A 57 -4.86 17.17 17.60
N ALA A 58 -4.20 17.88 16.71
CA ALA A 58 -2.74 17.90 16.62
C ALA A 58 -2.04 18.27 17.96
N VAL A 59 -2.74 18.98 18.84
CA VAL A 59 -2.27 19.36 20.19
C VAL A 59 -2.71 18.40 21.29
N SER A 60 -3.34 17.28 20.94
CA SER A 60 -3.85 16.32 21.94
C SER A 60 -2.76 15.47 22.62
N GLY A 61 -1.51 15.56 22.16
CA GLY A 61 -0.42 14.69 22.59
C GLY A 61 -0.50 13.27 22.03
N ARG A 62 -1.43 13.01 21.09
CA ARG A 62 -1.55 11.75 20.35
C ARG A 62 -0.56 11.69 19.20
N ASP A 63 -0.13 10.49 18.85
CA ASP A 63 0.72 10.26 17.68
C ASP A 63 -0.06 10.46 16.39
N ARG A 64 0.48 11.26 15.46
CA ARG A 64 -0.13 11.48 14.14
C ARG A 64 -0.09 10.24 13.25
N PHE A 65 0.83 9.33 13.50
CA PHE A 65 0.98 8.08 12.74
C PHE A 65 0.14 6.92 13.30
N ASP A 66 -0.30 7.05 14.57
CA ASP A 66 -1.26 6.14 15.18
C ASP A 66 -2.00 6.85 16.32
N ILE A 67 -3.20 7.35 16.01
CA ILE A 67 -3.98 8.15 16.96
C ILE A 67 -4.43 7.40 18.21
N ARG A 68 -4.26 6.09 18.27
CA ARG A 68 -4.51 5.26 19.46
C ARG A 68 -3.42 5.45 20.53
N LEU A 69 -2.23 5.87 20.10
CA LEU A 69 -1.05 6.01 20.94
C LEU A 69 -0.85 7.48 21.40
N ASN A 70 -0.21 7.66 22.54
CA ASN A 70 0.38 8.94 22.86
C ASN A 70 1.67 9.13 22.05
N GLN A 71 2.09 10.37 21.84
CA GLN A 71 3.31 10.65 21.07
C GLN A 71 4.56 10.01 21.70
N SER A 72 4.63 9.92 23.04
CA SER A 72 5.71 9.24 23.76
C SER A 72 5.73 7.72 23.56
N ASP A 73 4.59 7.14 23.16
CA ASP A 73 4.40 5.70 22.99
C ASP A 73 4.45 5.28 21.52
N SER A 74 4.70 6.24 20.62
CA SER A 74 4.80 6.02 19.19
C SER A 74 5.76 4.87 18.87
N GLU A 75 5.29 3.87 18.17
CA GLU A 75 6.11 2.76 17.67
C GLU A 75 7.23 3.27 16.74
N TYR A 76 6.94 4.33 16.00
CA TYR A 76 7.90 5.01 15.16
C TYR A 76 9.06 5.55 15.99
N VAL A 77 8.77 6.32 17.06
CA VAL A 77 9.80 6.88 17.96
C VAL A 77 10.60 5.77 18.66
N LYS A 78 9.93 4.72 19.14
CA LYS A 78 10.59 3.62 19.85
C LYS A 78 11.57 2.85 18.97
N GLN A 79 11.27 2.66 17.71
CA GLN A 79 12.12 1.91 16.78
C GLN A 79 13.19 2.79 16.14
N GLU A 80 12.92 4.07 15.94
CA GLU A 80 13.90 4.99 15.37
C GLU A 80 15.05 5.32 16.34
N THR A 81 14.80 5.34 17.64
CA THR A 81 15.82 5.68 18.63
C THR A 81 17.04 4.75 18.58
N PRO A 82 16.90 3.42 18.59
CA PRO A 82 18.04 2.50 18.42
C PRO A 82 18.73 2.64 17.06
N LEU A 83 17.96 2.80 15.99
CA LEU A 83 18.49 2.99 14.64
C LEU A 83 19.30 4.28 14.53
N TYR A 84 18.78 5.37 15.08
CA TYR A 84 19.48 6.65 15.16
C TYR A 84 20.81 6.51 15.91
N ALA A 85 20.82 5.86 17.07
CA ALA A 85 22.02 5.64 17.86
C ALA A 85 23.06 4.78 17.09
N PHE A 86 22.59 3.74 16.38
CA PHE A 86 23.46 2.86 15.59
C PHE A 86 24.09 3.59 14.39
N LEU A 87 23.26 4.24 13.56
CA LEU A 87 23.73 4.91 12.32
C LEU A 87 24.62 6.13 12.59
N ASN A 88 24.61 6.67 13.81
CA ASN A 88 25.48 7.79 14.21
C ASN A 88 26.77 7.36 14.94
N GLN A 89 27.06 6.07 15.01
CA GLN A 89 28.36 5.61 15.48
C GLN A 89 29.44 5.88 14.41
N ALA A 90 30.59 6.39 14.81
CA ALA A 90 31.65 6.75 13.88
C ALA A 90 32.10 5.57 13.02
N GLU A 91 32.25 4.41 13.62
CA GLU A 91 32.61 3.17 12.92
C GLU A 91 31.58 2.71 11.86
N VAL A 92 30.29 2.98 12.12
CA VAL A 92 29.21 2.67 11.15
C VAL A 92 29.23 3.68 10.02
N GLN A 93 29.41 4.97 10.32
CA GLN A 93 29.52 6.02 9.31
C GLN A 93 30.77 5.82 8.42
N ASP A 94 31.89 5.46 9.00
CA ASP A 94 33.10 5.13 8.26
C ASP A 94 32.90 3.92 7.33
N ALA A 95 32.25 2.87 7.83
CA ALA A 95 31.92 1.67 7.04
C ALA A 95 30.94 1.96 5.89
N LEU A 96 30.02 2.90 6.07
CA LEU A 96 29.07 3.35 5.05
C LEU A 96 29.68 4.40 4.10
N GLY A 97 30.85 4.98 4.41
CA GLY A 97 31.48 6.03 3.63
C GLY A 97 30.71 7.35 3.67
N VAL A 98 30.03 7.66 4.77
CA VAL A 98 29.23 8.88 4.94
C VAL A 98 29.87 9.82 5.96
N ALA A 99 29.80 11.14 5.70
CA ALA A 99 30.37 12.18 6.57
C ALA A 99 29.30 13.00 7.31
N SER A 100 28.03 12.56 7.28
CA SER A 100 26.90 13.28 7.89
C SER A 100 26.18 12.41 8.90
N ASN A 101 25.62 13.04 9.92
CA ASN A 101 24.78 12.34 10.87
C ASN A 101 23.44 11.98 10.25
N TYR A 102 22.98 10.77 10.55
CA TYR A 102 21.63 10.36 10.26
C TYR A 102 20.63 11.13 11.12
N THR A 103 19.57 11.62 10.51
CA THR A 103 18.39 12.17 11.17
C THR A 103 17.14 11.60 10.49
N PRO A 104 16.11 11.17 11.24
CA PRO A 104 14.89 10.61 10.66
C PRO A 104 14.17 11.56 9.69
N GLU A 105 14.08 12.83 10.08
CA GLU A 105 13.52 13.90 9.26
C GLU A 105 14.57 15.00 9.09
N ALA A 106 15.32 14.91 7.99
CA ALA A 106 16.33 15.94 7.69
C ALA A 106 15.64 17.24 7.23
N SER A 107 15.60 18.25 8.09
CA SER A 107 14.94 19.53 7.80
C SER A 107 15.37 20.17 6.47
N PRO A 108 16.66 20.14 6.05
CA PRO A 108 17.04 20.64 4.74
C PRO A 108 16.39 19.88 3.58
N VAL A 109 16.30 18.56 3.66
CA VAL A 109 15.65 17.72 2.63
C VAL A 109 14.16 18.03 2.56
N THR A 110 13.48 18.06 3.72
CA THR A 110 12.06 18.42 3.79
C THR A 110 11.81 19.80 3.20
N TYR A 111 12.65 20.78 3.52
CA TYR A 111 12.54 22.14 2.98
C TYR A 111 12.68 22.16 1.44
N GLU A 112 13.65 21.46 0.88
CA GLU A 112 13.86 21.40 -0.58
C GLU A 112 12.68 20.71 -1.29
N PHE A 113 12.10 19.65 -0.73
CA PHE A 113 10.88 19.04 -1.27
C PHE A 113 9.70 20.01 -1.30
N PHE A 114 9.54 20.86 -0.27
CA PHE A 114 8.52 21.89 -0.28
C PHE A 114 8.82 23.02 -1.28
N GLN A 115 10.08 23.44 -1.38
CA GLN A 115 10.48 24.52 -2.30
C GLN A 115 10.41 24.10 -3.77
N SER A 116 10.77 22.86 -4.08
CA SER A 116 10.66 22.30 -5.44
C SER A 116 9.20 22.11 -5.89
N GLY A 117 8.26 22.10 -4.93
CA GLY A 117 6.88 21.80 -5.19
C GLY A 117 6.57 20.30 -5.31
N ASP A 118 7.56 19.43 -5.13
CA ASP A 118 7.40 17.97 -5.26
C ASP A 118 6.26 17.41 -4.40
N GLY A 119 6.08 17.97 -3.20
CA GLY A 119 4.99 17.57 -2.30
C GLY A 119 3.58 17.98 -2.78
N VAL A 120 3.47 18.83 -3.81
CA VAL A 120 2.20 19.35 -4.34
C VAL A 120 2.06 19.18 -5.85
N LEU A 121 3.13 18.81 -6.55
CA LEU A 121 3.07 18.48 -7.96
C LEU A 121 2.25 17.20 -8.17
N GLY A 122 1.29 17.26 -9.07
CA GLY A 122 0.46 16.13 -9.45
C GLY A 122 1.18 15.13 -10.38
N GLY A 123 0.39 14.23 -10.98
CA GLY A 123 0.87 13.28 -11.98
C GLY A 123 1.11 11.85 -11.46
N PHE A 124 1.15 11.67 -10.13
CA PHE A 124 1.31 10.33 -9.56
C PHE A 124 0.07 9.48 -9.74
N ARG A 125 -1.10 10.08 -9.67
CA ARG A 125 -2.39 9.42 -9.87
C ARG A 125 -2.55 8.95 -11.32
N GLU A 126 -2.15 9.76 -12.28
CA GLU A 126 -2.12 9.41 -13.71
C GLU A 126 -1.16 8.25 -13.96
N ALA A 127 0.02 8.27 -13.34
CA ALA A 127 0.98 7.16 -13.42
C ALA A 127 0.42 5.84 -12.84
N ILE A 128 -0.39 5.91 -11.79
CA ILE A 128 -1.10 4.75 -11.24
C ILE A 128 -2.09 4.20 -12.29
N GLY A 129 -2.92 5.05 -12.89
CA GLY A 129 -3.88 4.63 -13.90
C GLY A 129 -3.21 3.97 -15.11
N GLU A 130 -2.14 4.54 -15.62
CA GLU A 130 -1.35 3.96 -16.73
C GLU A 130 -0.75 2.59 -16.35
N LEU A 131 -0.30 2.40 -15.12
CA LEU A 131 0.21 1.10 -14.66
C LEU A 131 -0.91 0.06 -14.57
N VAL A 132 -2.08 0.44 -14.07
CA VAL A 132 -3.26 -0.45 -14.02
C VAL A 132 -3.66 -0.87 -15.42
N ASP A 133 -3.78 0.05 -16.37
CA ASP A 133 -4.12 -0.23 -17.77
C ASP A 133 -3.03 -1.06 -18.49
N ALA A 134 -1.78 -0.97 -18.03
CA ALA A 134 -0.68 -1.80 -18.51
C ALA A 134 -0.66 -3.22 -17.89
N GLY A 135 -1.65 -3.58 -17.07
CA GLY A 135 -1.77 -4.90 -16.46
C GLY A 135 -0.90 -5.13 -15.21
N VAL A 136 -0.39 -4.06 -14.61
CA VAL A 136 0.29 -4.15 -13.30
C VAL A 136 -0.76 -4.25 -12.21
N ASN A 137 -0.61 -5.18 -11.26
CA ASN A 137 -1.44 -5.20 -10.06
C ASN A 137 -1.08 -4.01 -9.18
N VAL A 138 -1.99 -3.06 -9.00
CA VAL A 138 -1.76 -1.88 -8.18
C VAL A 138 -2.68 -1.89 -6.97
N LEU A 139 -2.09 -1.81 -5.79
CA LEU A 139 -2.80 -1.91 -4.53
C LEU A 139 -2.43 -0.73 -3.64
N LEU A 140 -3.46 0.02 -3.25
CA LEU A 140 -3.36 1.06 -2.24
C LEU A 140 -3.85 0.50 -0.91
N LEU A 141 -3.14 0.77 0.19
CA LEU A 141 -3.59 0.36 1.51
C LEU A 141 -3.36 1.45 2.55
N ASN A 142 -4.30 1.58 3.49
CA ASN A 142 -4.20 2.52 4.60
C ASN A 142 -4.65 1.87 5.90
N GLY A 143 -3.88 2.12 6.98
CA GLY A 143 -4.31 1.85 8.34
C GLY A 143 -5.40 2.84 8.78
N ASP A 144 -6.41 2.36 9.50
CA ASP A 144 -7.56 3.19 9.87
C ASP A 144 -7.30 4.13 11.05
N ALA A 145 -6.17 3.97 11.74
CA ALA A 145 -5.73 4.84 12.83
C ALA A 145 -4.64 5.85 12.43
N ASP A 146 -4.20 5.87 11.17
CA ASP A 146 -3.23 6.84 10.65
C ASP A 146 -3.93 8.17 10.34
N TYR A 147 -3.52 9.25 11.02
CA TYR A 147 -3.97 10.60 10.67
C TYR A 147 -3.13 11.22 9.55
N ALA A 148 -1.82 10.98 9.58
CA ALA A 148 -0.88 11.63 8.65
C ALA A 148 -1.16 11.25 7.19
N CYS A 149 -1.52 9.99 6.94
CA CYS A 149 -1.95 9.48 5.65
C CYS A 149 -3.28 8.74 5.82
N ASN A 150 -4.32 9.49 6.21
CA ASN A 150 -5.58 8.88 6.62
C ASN A 150 -6.29 8.16 5.46
N TRP A 151 -6.98 7.06 5.82
CA TRP A 151 -7.65 6.18 4.86
C TRP A 151 -8.77 6.86 4.06
N LEU A 152 -9.41 7.92 4.60
CA LEU A 152 -10.42 8.69 3.86
C LEU A 152 -9.81 9.37 2.64
N GLY A 153 -8.65 10.02 2.83
CA GLY A 153 -7.89 10.60 1.73
C GLY A 153 -7.34 9.54 0.77
N GLY A 154 -6.90 8.40 1.29
CA GLY A 154 -6.45 7.26 0.48
C GLY A 154 -7.55 6.67 -0.39
N GLU A 155 -8.77 6.50 0.16
CA GLU A 155 -9.94 6.08 -0.59
C GLU A 155 -10.31 7.10 -1.67
N ALA A 156 -10.34 8.38 -1.34
CA ALA A 156 -10.66 9.43 -2.29
C ALA A 156 -9.68 9.46 -3.47
N VAL A 157 -8.38 9.24 -3.22
CA VAL A 157 -7.39 9.10 -4.29
C VAL A 157 -7.68 7.86 -5.13
N SER A 158 -7.97 6.71 -4.52
CA SER A 158 -8.27 5.48 -5.26
C SER A 158 -9.45 5.65 -6.22
N LEU A 159 -10.50 6.33 -5.77
CA LEU A 159 -11.69 6.65 -6.57
C LEU A 159 -11.43 7.70 -7.67
N ALA A 160 -10.35 8.49 -7.54
CA ALA A 160 -9.97 9.52 -8.51
C ALA A 160 -8.92 9.03 -9.52
N VAL A 161 -8.42 7.80 -9.40
CA VAL A 161 -7.52 7.21 -10.40
C VAL A 161 -8.29 7.01 -11.70
N ASN A 162 -7.80 7.62 -12.79
CA ASN A 162 -8.41 7.48 -14.10
C ASN A 162 -7.74 6.32 -14.87
N TYR A 163 -8.49 5.26 -15.13
CA TYR A 163 -8.10 4.09 -15.91
C TYR A 163 -9.33 3.42 -16.51
N THR A 164 -9.16 2.45 -17.38
CA THR A 164 -10.27 1.82 -18.14
C THR A 164 -11.37 1.24 -17.24
N GLY A 165 -11.04 0.68 -16.08
CA GLY A 165 -11.99 0.09 -15.12
C GLY A 165 -12.46 1.02 -13.99
N ALA A 166 -12.22 2.34 -14.07
CA ALA A 166 -12.46 3.27 -12.95
C ALA A 166 -13.93 3.34 -12.52
N GLU A 167 -14.88 3.32 -13.47
CA GLU A 167 -16.32 3.35 -13.17
C GLU A 167 -16.77 2.06 -12.47
N ASP A 168 -16.30 0.90 -12.91
CA ASP A 168 -16.61 -0.39 -12.30
C ASP A 168 -15.98 -0.50 -10.91
N PHE A 169 -14.73 -0.03 -10.72
CA PHE A 169 -14.11 0.05 -9.40
C PHE A 169 -14.92 0.91 -8.44
N ALA A 170 -15.37 2.09 -8.88
CA ALA A 170 -16.17 2.98 -8.07
C ALA A 170 -17.54 2.39 -7.71
N ALA A 171 -18.13 1.57 -8.60
CA ALA A 171 -19.40 0.88 -8.39
C ALA A 171 -19.28 -0.40 -7.54
N THR A 172 -18.05 -0.90 -7.30
CA THR A 172 -17.83 -2.12 -6.52
C THR A 172 -17.97 -1.84 -5.02
N ASP A 173 -18.76 -2.66 -4.33
CA ASP A 173 -18.90 -2.61 -2.88
C ASP A 173 -17.64 -3.11 -2.16
N TYR A 174 -17.43 -2.61 -0.94
CA TYR A 174 -16.42 -3.16 -0.04
C TYR A 174 -16.71 -4.59 0.34
N GLN A 175 -15.69 -5.44 0.28
CA GLN A 175 -15.70 -6.80 0.76
C GLN A 175 -14.85 -6.93 2.03
N PRO A 176 -15.18 -7.83 2.97
CA PRO A 176 -14.34 -8.11 4.11
C PRO A 176 -12.97 -8.64 3.66
N PHE A 177 -11.88 -8.08 4.21
CA PHE A 177 -10.55 -8.66 4.11
C PHE A 177 -10.34 -9.64 5.25
N VAL A 178 -10.34 -10.93 4.94
CA VAL A 178 -10.30 -12.01 5.93
C VAL A 178 -9.03 -12.84 5.78
N VAL A 179 -8.33 -13.07 6.89
CA VAL A 179 -7.15 -13.92 6.99
C VAL A 179 -7.32 -14.86 8.17
N GLY A 180 -7.15 -16.17 7.94
CA GLY A 180 -7.29 -17.16 8.99
C GLY A 180 -8.66 -17.17 9.70
N GLY A 181 -9.73 -16.76 9.01
CA GLY A 181 -11.08 -16.65 9.56
C GLY A 181 -11.37 -15.37 10.36
N ARG A 182 -10.39 -14.48 10.50
CA ARG A 182 -10.55 -13.18 11.17
C ARG A 182 -10.58 -12.05 10.14
N GLN A 183 -11.52 -11.12 10.31
CA GLN A 183 -11.56 -9.91 9.52
C GLN A 183 -10.52 -8.90 10.02
N TYR A 184 -9.65 -8.44 9.13
CA TYR A 184 -8.61 -7.44 9.39
C TYR A 184 -8.88 -6.10 8.72
N GLY A 185 -9.87 -6.03 7.86
CA GLY A 185 -10.16 -4.80 7.13
C GLY A 185 -11.31 -4.98 6.16
N GLN A 186 -11.36 -4.07 5.21
CA GLN A 186 -12.25 -4.13 4.06
C GLN A 186 -11.51 -3.67 2.80
N VAL A 187 -11.82 -4.29 1.69
CA VAL A 187 -11.20 -4.03 0.40
C VAL A 187 -12.24 -3.73 -0.65
N ARG A 188 -11.98 -2.75 -1.49
CA ARG A 188 -12.63 -2.55 -2.78
C ARG A 188 -11.66 -2.96 -3.86
N GLN A 189 -12.04 -3.87 -4.73
CA GLN A 189 -11.19 -4.36 -5.80
C GLN A 189 -11.98 -4.59 -7.08
N TYR A 190 -11.43 -4.15 -8.19
CA TYR A 190 -11.91 -4.47 -9.53
C TYR A 190 -10.71 -4.81 -10.42
N GLY A 191 -10.67 -6.03 -10.94
CA GLY A 191 -9.52 -6.53 -11.70
C GLY A 191 -8.21 -6.41 -10.90
N ASN A 192 -7.22 -5.79 -11.50
CA ASN A 192 -5.87 -5.60 -10.96
C ASN A 192 -5.69 -4.31 -10.15
N PHE A 193 -6.77 -3.62 -9.76
CA PHE A 193 -6.71 -2.44 -8.89
C PHE A 193 -7.49 -2.64 -7.60
N ALA A 194 -6.87 -2.36 -6.45
CA ALA A 194 -7.49 -2.49 -5.15
C ALA A 194 -7.16 -1.34 -4.19
N PHE A 195 -8.12 -1.02 -3.31
CA PHE A 195 -7.93 -0.19 -2.13
C PHE A 195 -8.31 -0.99 -0.88
N LEU A 196 -7.37 -1.13 0.05
CA LEU A 196 -7.53 -1.87 1.31
C LEU A 196 -7.46 -0.90 2.50
N ARG A 197 -8.51 -0.86 3.31
CA ARG A 197 -8.50 -0.25 4.64
C ARG A 197 -8.24 -1.34 5.68
N VAL A 198 -7.15 -1.21 6.43
CA VAL A 198 -6.76 -2.16 7.49
C VAL A 198 -7.19 -1.64 8.84
N TYR A 199 -7.94 -2.45 9.58
CA TYR A 199 -8.48 -2.08 10.89
C TYR A 199 -7.44 -2.16 11.99
N GLU A 200 -7.56 -1.25 12.96
CA GLU A 200 -6.69 -1.18 14.12
C GLU A 200 -5.20 -1.14 13.71
N ALA A 201 -4.89 -0.35 12.71
CA ALA A 201 -3.54 -0.13 12.22
C ALA A 201 -3.27 1.36 12.02
N GLY A 202 -2.09 1.80 12.43
CA GLY A 202 -1.55 3.12 12.13
C GLY A 202 -0.76 3.14 10.83
N HIS A 203 0.19 4.06 10.72
CA HIS A 203 1.05 4.24 9.55
C HIS A 203 1.91 3.01 9.23
N MET A 204 2.38 2.32 10.26
CA MET A 204 3.18 1.10 10.11
C MET A 204 2.28 -0.14 10.19
N VAL A 205 1.42 -0.32 9.18
CA VAL A 205 0.41 -1.39 9.14
C VAL A 205 1.01 -2.77 9.39
N GLN A 206 2.18 -3.04 8.82
CA GLN A 206 2.87 -4.33 8.97
C GLN A 206 3.32 -4.62 10.41
N TRP A 207 3.51 -3.61 11.25
CA TRP A 207 3.82 -3.80 12.67
C TRP A 207 2.57 -4.05 13.50
N ASN A 208 1.47 -3.40 13.13
CA ASN A 208 0.21 -3.56 13.84
C ASN A 208 -0.53 -4.85 13.45
N ARG A 209 -0.38 -5.29 12.20
CA ARG A 209 -1.11 -6.43 11.61
C ARG A 209 -0.19 -7.30 10.75
N PRO A 210 0.89 -7.89 11.32
CA PRO A 210 1.90 -8.61 10.54
C PRO A 210 1.33 -9.81 9.76
N GLU A 211 0.44 -10.58 10.35
CA GLU A 211 -0.19 -11.74 9.69
C GLU A 211 -1.02 -11.31 8.48
N ALA A 212 -1.86 -10.28 8.66
CA ALA A 212 -2.70 -9.76 7.59
C ALA A 212 -1.85 -9.19 6.45
N MET A 213 -0.76 -8.51 6.78
CA MET A 213 0.13 -7.92 5.78
C MET A 213 0.96 -8.95 5.03
N LEU A 214 1.37 -10.04 5.68
CA LEU A 214 2.03 -11.15 5.00
C LEU A 214 1.08 -11.83 4.00
N ASP A 215 -0.15 -12.08 4.40
CA ASP A 215 -1.16 -12.67 3.53
C ASP A 215 -1.52 -11.75 2.36
N PHE A 216 -1.74 -10.47 2.64
CA PHE A 216 -1.94 -9.44 1.62
C PHE A 216 -0.79 -9.41 0.59
N PHE A 217 0.46 -9.39 1.07
CA PHE A 217 1.64 -9.42 0.21
C PHE A 217 1.66 -10.67 -0.69
N ASN A 218 1.40 -11.84 -0.10
CA ASN A 218 1.34 -13.10 -0.85
C ASN A 218 0.25 -13.08 -1.93
N ARG A 219 -0.97 -12.63 -1.61
CA ARG A 219 -2.05 -12.49 -2.61
C ARG A 219 -1.63 -11.56 -3.74
N THR A 220 -1.04 -10.42 -3.38
CA THR A 220 -0.61 -9.40 -4.35
C THR A 220 0.41 -9.92 -5.35
N ILE A 221 1.49 -10.56 -4.88
CA ILE A 221 2.58 -11.03 -5.78
C ILE A 221 2.17 -12.23 -6.63
N HIS A 222 1.14 -12.95 -6.22
CA HIS A 222 0.60 -14.09 -6.98
C HIS A 222 -0.60 -13.72 -7.86
N GLY A 223 -1.01 -12.44 -7.89
CA GLY A 223 -2.15 -11.99 -8.69
C GLY A 223 -3.48 -12.57 -8.23
N ILE A 224 -3.63 -12.77 -6.93
CA ILE A 224 -4.85 -13.31 -6.31
C ILE A 224 -5.65 -12.16 -5.71
N ASP A 225 -6.98 -12.26 -5.74
CA ASP A 225 -7.86 -11.24 -5.17
C ASP A 225 -7.56 -11.00 -3.69
N VAL A 226 -7.61 -9.74 -3.28
CA VAL A 226 -7.28 -9.35 -1.91
C VAL A 226 -8.38 -9.72 -0.93
N ALA A 227 -9.65 -9.75 -1.36
CA ALA A 227 -10.78 -9.99 -0.46
C ALA A 227 -10.80 -11.43 0.05
N THR A 228 -10.85 -12.41 -0.85
CA THR A 228 -11.05 -13.81 -0.52
C THR A 228 -9.77 -14.64 -0.58
N GLY A 229 -8.83 -14.26 -1.43
CA GLY A 229 -7.62 -15.03 -1.71
C GLY A 229 -7.90 -16.30 -2.56
N LEU A 230 -9.00 -16.35 -3.27
CA LEU A 230 -9.45 -17.53 -4.01
C LEU A 230 -9.47 -17.34 -5.53
N GLU A 231 -9.56 -16.11 -6.01
CA GLU A 231 -9.70 -15.81 -7.43
C GLU A 231 -8.38 -15.28 -8.01
N ASP A 232 -8.00 -15.73 -9.17
CA ASP A 232 -6.88 -15.20 -9.95
C ASP A 232 -7.34 -13.91 -10.65
N VAL A 233 -6.71 -12.79 -10.35
CA VAL A 233 -7.00 -11.48 -10.95
C VAL A 233 -5.96 -11.08 -12.00
N SER A 234 -4.94 -11.92 -12.25
CA SER A 234 -3.85 -11.64 -13.18
C SER A 234 -4.28 -11.72 -14.66
N GLU A 235 -5.38 -12.41 -14.96
CA GLU A 235 -5.84 -12.65 -16.32
C GLU A 235 -7.01 -11.74 -16.76
N ASP A 236 -7.73 -11.08 -15.84
CA ASP A 236 -8.94 -10.29 -16.13
C ASP A 236 -8.68 -9.04 -17.01
N VAL A 237 -7.43 -8.65 -17.18
CA VAL A 237 -7.05 -7.45 -17.96
C VAL A 237 -7.09 -7.68 -19.48
N LYS A 238 -7.16 -8.93 -19.95
CA LYS A 238 -7.10 -9.25 -21.38
C LYS A 238 -8.44 -9.47 -22.08
N CYS A 239 -9.55 -9.51 -21.36
CA CYS A 239 -10.84 -9.82 -21.98
C CYS A 239 -11.99 -8.96 -21.44
N GLY A 240 -12.32 -7.91 -22.15
CA GLY A 240 -13.54 -7.11 -21.95
C GLY A 240 -14.82 -7.86 -22.34
N LEU A 241 -14.94 -9.14 -21.99
CA LEU A 241 -16.16 -9.93 -22.12
C LEU A 241 -16.30 -10.86 -20.93
N ARG A 242 -16.98 -10.40 -19.87
CA ARG A 242 -17.54 -11.33 -18.88
C ARG A 242 -18.69 -12.12 -19.53
N LEU A 243 -18.39 -13.34 -19.96
CA LEU A 243 -19.43 -14.34 -20.18
C LEU A 243 -19.88 -14.82 -18.79
N LEU A 244 -21.08 -14.43 -18.38
CA LEU A 244 -21.76 -14.95 -17.18
C LEU A 244 -21.96 -16.46 -17.32
N MET A 245 -21.02 -17.28 -16.87
CA MET A 245 -21.24 -18.70 -16.64
C MET A 245 -21.71 -18.91 -15.20
N PHE A 246 -23.04 -18.99 -15.06
CA PHE A 246 -23.65 -19.65 -13.91
C PHE A 246 -23.33 -21.14 -13.98
N LEU A 247 -22.33 -21.62 -13.27
CA LEU A 247 -22.16 -23.03 -13.00
C LEU A 247 -22.75 -23.36 -11.63
N LYS A 248 -23.80 -24.18 -11.64
CA LYS A 248 -24.41 -24.80 -10.46
C LYS A 248 -23.37 -25.58 -9.66
N PRO A 249 -23.48 -25.63 -8.32
CA PRO A 249 -22.55 -26.37 -7.50
C PRO A 249 -22.75 -27.90 -7.70
N GLY A 250 -21.80 -28.52 -8.36
CA GLY A 250 -21.64 -29.98 -8.42
C GLY A 250 -20.66 -30.41 -7.32
N LYS A 251 -21.13 -31.29 -6.44
CA LYS A 251 -20.35 -31.98 -5.40
C LYS A 251 -19.18 -32.71 -6.00
N THR A 252 -17.96 -32.49 -5.48
CA THR A 252 -17.00 -33.56 -5.14
C THR A 252 -15.71 -32.96 -4.60
N GLY A 253 -15.36 -33.39 -3.45
CA GLY A 253 -14.23 -33.51 -2.59
C GLY A 253 -12.83 -33.18 -3.16
N TYR A 254 -12.17 -32.27 -2.47
CA TYR A 254 -10.72 -32.30 -2.34
C TYR A 254 -10.39 -32.19 -0.84
N SER A 255 -10.15 -33.38 -0.26
CA SER A 255 -9.44 -33.54 1.00
C SER A 255 -7.97 -33.82 0.70
N SER A 256 -7.10 -33.30 1.55
CA SER A 256 -5.70 -33.67 1.75
C SER A 256 -4.69 -33.29 0.66
N LEU A 257 -3.97 -32.20 0.93
CA LEU A 257 -2.54 -32.05 0.63
C LEU A 257 -1.97 -30.80 1.34
N LEU A 258 -1.91 -30.82 2.67
CA LEU A 258 -1.06 -29.93 3.47
C LEU A 258 -0.55 -30.69 4.68
N GLN A 259 0.43 -31.56 4.45
CA GLN A 259 1.32 -32.07 5.51
C GLN A 259 2.66 -32.48 4.87
N THR A 260 3.61 -31.56 4.90
CA THR A 260 5.02 -31.94 4.97
C THR A 260 5.71 -31.00 5.96
N PRO A 261 6.31 -31.53 7.03
CA PRO A 261 7.07 -30.73 7.97
C PRO A 261 8.46 -30.41 7.39
N PHE A 262 8.89 -29.18 7.52
CA PHE A 262 10.29 -28.80 7.35
C PHE A 262 11.10 -29.43 8.50
N SER A 263 11.91 -30.44 8.21
CA SER A 263 12.94 -30.92 9.08
C SER A 263 14.31 -30.67 8.45
N GLY A 264 15.13 -29.93 9.16
CA GLY A 264 16.58 -30.04 9.15
C GLY A 264 17.35 -29.16 8.21
N ILE A 265 17.95 -28.11 8.76
CA ILE A 265 19.34 -27.75 8.47
C ILE A 265 19.98 -27.36 9.81
N THR A 266 20.90 -28.19 10.24
CA THR A 266 21.92 -27.90 11.27
C THR A 266 22.97 -26.97 10.68
#